data_457d2baf07014c3251a336ef06b8aaa0
#
_entry.id   457d2baf07014c3251a336ef06b8aaa0
#
_cell.length_a   1.000
_cell.length_b   1.000
_cell.length_c   1.000
_cell.angle_alpha   90.00
_cell.angle_beta   90.00
_cell.angle_gamma   90.00
#
_symmetry.space_group_name_H-M   'P 1'
#
loop_
_entity.id
_entity.type
_entity.pdbx_description
1 polymer ?
#
loop_
_entity_poly.entity_id
_entity_poly.type
_entity_poly.pdbx_seq_one_letter_code
_entity_poly.pdbx_strand_id
1 'polypeptide(L)'
;MSQFGSREPGLVGAALELHNLSAGIIADGFHVDVSTIKVALRAKKTPGSIFLVSDSMATTGTNLKSFELNGRKIFRKNGRLTLENGTLAGADLDLATSVRFMVHEVGIPYIDALKMATIFPSRFIGMEKEIGVLLPGARADFLWLDESLNVRRVWRSGEALI
;
A
#
# COMPACT_ATOMS: atom_id res chain seq x y z
N MET A 1 5.62 -10.00 -10.47
CA MET A 1 6.31 -8.71 -10.21
C MET A 1 7.67 -8.72 -10.89
N SER A 2 8.09 -7.57 -11.44
CA SER A 2 9.43 -7.40 -12.01
C SER A 2 10.50 -7.54 -10.92
N GLN A 3 11.62 -8.15 -11.27
CA GLN A 3 12.76 -8.29 -10.36
C GLN A 3 13.79 -7.19 -10.65
N PHE A 4 14.59 -6.86 -9.63
CA PHE A 4 15.75 -5.98 -9.79
C PHE A 4 16.98 -6.85 -10.12
N GLY A 5 17.33 -6.90 -11.41
CA GLY A 5 18.47 -7.69 -11.87
C GLY A 5 19.78 -6.91 -11.82
N SER A 6 20.90 -7.63 -11.57
CA SER A 6 22.22 -7.01 -11.46
C SER A 6 22.77 -6.47 -12.79
N ARG A 7 22.39 -7.05 -13.92
CA ARG A 7 22.84 -6.64 -15.26
C ARG A 7 21.77 -5.87 -16.03
N GLU A 8 20.51 -6.14 -15.73
CA GLU A 8 19.32 -5.48 -16.29
C GLU A 8 18.40 -5.09 -15.16
N PRO A 9 18.49 -3.85 -14.64
CA PRO A 9 17.68 -3.40 -13.51
C PRO A 9 16.18 -3.40 -13.76
N GLY A 10 15.76 -3.35 -15.03
CA GLY A 10 14.37 -3.42 -15.46
C GLY A 10 13.51 -2.27 -14.92
N LEU A 11 12.20 -2.47 -14.88
CA LEU A 11 11.26 -1.45 -14.39
C LEU A 11 11.52 -1.05 -12.93
N VAL A 12 11.94 -1.97 -12.09
CA VAL A 12 12.23 -1.65 -10.67
C VAL A 12 13.42 -0.72 -10.59
N GLY A 13 14.50 -0.99 -11.34
CA GLY A 13 15.65 -0.10 -11.40
C GLY A 13 15.30 1.29 -11.92
N ALA A 14 14.56 1.37 -13.02
CA ALA A 14 14.09 2.64 -13.57
C ALA A 14 13.22 3.42 -12.57
N ALA A 15 12.27 2.74 -11.89
CA ALA A 15 11.40 3.37 -10.90
C ALA A 15 12.17 3.93 -9.69
N LEU A 16 13.27 3.30 -9.30
CA LEU A 16 14.11 3.75 -8.19
C LEU A 16 15.06 4.86 -8.61
N GLU A 17 15.71 4.75 -9.79
CA GLU A 17 16.72 5.68 -10.29
C GLU A 17 16.11 6.99 -10.77
N LEU A 18 15.05 6.93 -11.58
CA LEU A 18 14.45 8.12 -12.18
C LEU A 18 13.69 8.93 -11.13
N HIS A 19 14.20 10.13 -10.86
CA HIS A 19 13.72 11.00 -9.77
C HIS A 19 12.25 11.40 -9.90
N ASN A 20 11.75 11.56 -11.12
CA ASN A 20 10.38 11.99 -11.41
C ASN A 20 9.35 10.86 -11.42
N LEU A 21 9.77 9.59 -11.40
CA LEU A 21 8.84 8.48 -11.34
C LEU A 21 8.41 8.21 -9.89
N SER A 22 7.14 7.86 -9.71
CA SER A 22 6.61 7.33 -8.47
C SER A 22 6.23 5.86 -8.65
N ALA A 23 6.26 5.08 -7.59
CA ALA A 23 5.97 3.65 -7.64
C ALA A 23 5.07 3.21 -6.47
N GLY A 24 4.10 2.35 -6.76
CA GLY A 24 3.32 1.65 -5.75
C GLY A 24 4.09 0.47 -5.15
N ILE A 25 3.94 0.23 -3.85
CA ILE A 25 4.50 -0.93 -3.16
C ILE A 25 3.44 -1.61 -2.30
N ILE A 26 3.41 -2.95 -2.34
CA ILE A 26 2.56 -3.78 -1.48
C ILE A 26 3.37 -4.11 -0.22
N ALA A 27 3.00 -3.51 0.91
CA ALA A 27 3.73 -3.64 2.17
C ALA A 27 3.02 -4.63 3.11
N ASP A 28 3.23 -5.92 2.88
CA ASP A 28 2.66 -7.03 3.66
C ASP A 28 3.70 -8.07 4.11
N GLY A 29 4.97 -7.91 3.71
CA GLY A 29 6.05 -8.85 3.99
C GLY A 29 6.02 -10.14 3.17
N PHE A 30 5.04 -10.30 2.27
CA PHE A 30 4.91 -11.48 1.41
C PHE A 30 5.24 -11.15 -0.04
N HIS A 31 4.73 -10.03 -0.54
CA HIS A 31 5.00 -9.55 -1.89
C HIS A 31 6.38 -8.91 -2.00
N VAL A 32 6.77 -8.16 -0.97
CA VAL A 32 8.08 -7.51 -0.89
C VAL A 32 8.65 -7.70 0.50
N ASP A 33 9.86 -8.23 0.59
CA ASP A 33 10.60 -8.41 1.84
C ASP A 33 10.92 -7.07 2.50
N VAL A 34 10.97 -7.05 3.84
CA VAL A 34 11.28 -5.87 4.66
C VAL A 34 12.58 -5.20 4.24
N SER A 35 13.64 -5.99 3.98
CA SER A 35 14.95 -5.46 3.58
C SER A 35 14.88 -4.81 2.20
N THR A 36 14.11 -5.40 1.28
CA THR A 36 13.89 -4.86 -0.05
C THR A 36 13.13 -3.54 0.01
N ILE A 37 12.09 -3.43 0.87
CA ILE A 37 11.39 -2.17 1.11
C ILE A 37 12.36 -1.10 1.63
N LYS A 38 13.20 -1.43 2.62
CA LYS A 38 14.19 -0.51 3.18
C LYS A 38 15.19 -0.02 2.13
N VAL A 39 15.65 -0.90 1.24
CA VAL A 39 16.54 -0.53 0.13
C VAL A 39 15.83 0.40 -0.85
N ALA A 40 14.60 0.06 -1.24
CA ALA A 40 13.81 0.86 -2.18
C ALA A 40 13.57 2.28 -1.64
N LEU A 41 13.21 2.42 -0.35
CA LEU A 41 12.99 3.72 0.28
C LEU A 41 14.27 4.59 0.31
N ARG A 42 15.44 3.98 0.56
CA ARG A 42 16.73 4.69 0.54
C ARG A 42 17.17 5.09 -0.87
N ALA A 43 16.90 4.26 -1.85
CA ALA A 43 17.27 4.51 -3.24
C ALA A 43 16.39 5.58 -3.89
N LYS A 44 15.11 5.65 -3.51
CA LYS A 44 14.16 6.58 -4.13
C LYS A 44 14.44 8.02 -3.74
N LYS A 45 14.54 8.89 -4.75
CA LYS A 45 14.78 10.33 -4.59
C LYS A 45 13.56 11.14 -5.03
N THR A 46 13.42 12.32 -4.42
CA THR A 46 12.41 13.31 -4.79
C THR A 46 12.69 13.90 -6.19
N PRO A 47 11.63 14.38 -6.91
CA PRO A 47 10.24 14.58 -6.48
C PRO A 47 9.36 13.33 -6.50
N GLY A 48 9.78 12.25 -7.15
CA GLY A 48 9.05 10.98 -7.14
C GLY A 48 8.99 10.35 -5.75
N SER A 49 8.02 9.49 -5.53
CA SER A 49 7.79 8.87 -4.23
C SER A 49 7.45 7.38 -4.35
N ILE A 50 7.63 6.65 -3.26
CA ILE A 50 7.03 5.32 -3.09
C ILE A 50 5.75 5.51 -2.26
N PHE A 51 4.64 4.97 -2.75
CA PHE A 51 3.36 5.02 -2.06
C PHE A 51 2.77 3.61 -1.87
N LEU A 52 1.92 3.45 -0.87
CA LEU A 52 1.32 2.16 -0.55
C LEU A 52 0.17 1.85 -1.50
N VAL A 53 0.13 0.60 -1.95
CA VAL A 53 -1.00 -0.01 -2.64
C VAL A 53 -1.38 -1.29 -1.93
N SER A 54 -2.67 -1.63 -1.91
CA SER A 54 -3.15 -2.82 -1.21
C SER A 54 -3.09 -4.08 -2.07
N ASP A 55 -3.31 -3.96 -3.38
CA ASP A 55 -3.59 -5.12 -4.24
C ASP A 55 -4.68 -6.05 -3.67
N SER A 56 -5.65 -5.44 -2.98
CA SER A 56 -6.72 -6.14 -2.25
C SER A 56 -7.62 -6.90 -3.19
N MET A 57 -8.05 -8.06 -2.73
CA MET A 57 -9.00 -8.93 -3.42
C MET A 57 -10.30 -9.08 -2.61
N ALA A 58 -11.26 -9.84 -3.14
CA ALA A 58 -12.62 -9.97 -2.60
C ALA A 58 -12.71 -10.50 -1.16
N THR A 59 -11.64 -11.04 -0.61
CA THR A 59 -11.58 -11.53 0.78
C THR A 59 -11.31 -10.43 1.79
N THR A 60 -10.70 -9.30 1.38
CA THR A 60 -10.29 -8.24 2.31
C THR A 60 -11.52 -7.61 2.97
N GLY A 61 -11.48 -7.49 4.31
CA GLY A 61 -12.60 -6.99 5.11
C GLY A 61 -13.77 -7.97 5.27
N THR A 62 -13.63 -9.23 4.82
CA THR A 62 -14.67 -10.26 4.93
C THR A 62 -14.16 -11.51 5.65
N ASN A 63 -15.07 -12.46 5.93
CA ASN A 63 -14.75 -13.78 6.48
C ASN A 63 -14.59 -14.87 5.41
N LEU A 64 -14.57 -14.49 4.12
CA LEU A 64 -14.41 -15.43 3.02
C LEU A 64 -13.07 -16.18 3.13
N LYS A 65 -13.10 -17.47 2.95
CA LYS A 65 -11.90 -18.33 2.92
C LYS A 65 -11.36 -18.56 1.52
N SER A 66 -12.20 -18.36 0.52
CA SER A 66 -11.86 -18.46 -0.89
C SER A 66 -12.88 -17.72 -1.74
N PHE A 67 -12.52 -17.42 -2.97
CA PHE A 67 -13.42 -16.91 -4.01
C PHE A 67 -12.93 -17.39 -5.37
N GLU A 68 -13.73 -17.17 -6.39
CA GLU A 68 -13.39 -17.51 -7.78
C GLU A 68 -13.17 -16.25 -8.59
N LEU A 69 -12.10 -16.23 -9.39
CA LEU A 69 -11.78 -15.15 -10.32
C LEU A 69 -11.28 -15.75 -11.64
N ASN A 70 -11.95 -15.40 -12.72
CA ASN A 70 -11.61 -15.89 -14.08
C ASN A 70 -11.46 -17.42 -14.15
N GLY A 71 -12.38 -18.17 -13.52
CA GLY A 71 -12.38 -19.63 -13.48
C GLY A 71 -11.27 -20.24 -12.63
N ARG A 72 -10.58 -19.43 -11.80
CA ARG A 72 -9.55 -19.90 -10.89
C ARG A 72 -9.98 -19.67 -9.45
N LYS A 73 -9.88 -20.70 -8.62
CA LYS A 73 -10.16 -20.58 -7.19
C LYS A 73 -8.95 -20.01 -6.47
N ILE A 74 -9.19 -18.95 -5.70
CA ILE A 74 -8.19 -18.26 -4.88
C ILE A 74 -8.50 -18.57 -3.42
N PHE A 75 -7.50 -18.99 -2.68
CA PHE A 75 -7.59 -19.39 -1.28
C PHE A 75 -6.94 -18.36 -0.37
N ARG A 76 -7.62 -18.04 0.74
CA ARG A 76 -7.09 -17.22 1.83
C ARG A 76 -6.47 -18.11 2.89
N LYS A 77 -5.18 -18.01 3.09
CA LYS A 77 -4.44 -18.77 4.10
C LYS A 77 -3.29 -17.95 4.68
N ASN A 78 -3.28 -17.79 6.01
CA ASN A 78 -2.19 -17.13 6.75
C ASN A 78 -1.88 -15.71 6.23
N GLY A 79 -2.90 -14.89 5.97
CA GLY A 79 -2.74 -13.52 5.45
C GLY A 79 -2.30 -13.43 3.99
N ARG A 80 -2.33 -14.54 3.25
CA ARG A 80 -1.97 -14.61 1.82
C ARG A 80 -3.15 -15.05 0.98
N LEU A 81 -3.18 -14.60 -0.25
CA LEU A 81 -4.06 -15.13 -1.28
C LEU A 81 -3.24 -15.92 -2.28
N THR A 82 -3.60 -17.18 -2.47
CA THR A 82 -2.86 -18.08 -3.35
C THR A 82 -3.78 -18.88 -4.25
N LEU A 83 -3.29 -19.20 -5.42
CA LEU A 83 -3.86 -20.26 -6.24
C LEU A 83 -3.59 -21.63 -5.59
N GLU A 84 -4.23 -22.68 -6.09
CA GLU A 84 -4.08 -24.05 -5.60
C GLU A 84 -2.63 -24.55 -5.60
N ASN A 85 -1.84 -24.10 -6.59
CA ASN A 85 -0.41 -24.43 -6.71
C ASN A 85 0.51 -23.57 -5.80
N GLY A 86 -0.05 -22.73 -4.92
CA GLY A 86 0.70 -21.86 -4.02
C GLY A 86 1.18 -20.53 -4.60
N THR A 87 0.93 -20.24 -5.88
CA THR A 87 1.28 -18.96 -6.50
C THR A 87 0.48 -17.84 -5.86
N LEU A 88 1.12 -16.72 -5.50
CA LEU A 88 0.45 -15.51 -5.02
C LEU A 88 -0.51 -14.97 -6.09
N ALA A 89 -1.72 -14.60 -5.65
CA ALA A 89 -2.83 -14.18 -6.52
C ALA A 89 -3.46 -12.86 -6.07
N GLY A 90 -2.68 -11.95 -5.54
CA GLY A 90 -3.11 -10.70 -4.94
C GLY A 90 -2.95 -10.70 -3.42
N ALA A 91 -3.37 -9.63 -2.75
CA ALA A 91 -3.17 -9.44 -1.33
C ALA A 91 -4.49 -9.49 -0.52
N ASP A 92 -4.37 -9.95 0.71
CA ASP A 92 -5.42 -9.86 1.74
C ASP A 92 -5.05 -8.71 2.70
N LEU A 93 -4.98 -7.52 2.15
CA LEU A 93 -4.34 -6.37 2.77
C LEU A 93 -5.20 -5.12 2.66
N ASP A 94 -5.43 -4.43 3.77
CA ASP A 94 -5.92 -3.05 3.79
C ASP A 94 -4.77 -2.06 4.00
N LEU A 95 -4.99 -0.78 3.62
CA LEU A 95 -3.94 0.24 3.73
C LEU A 95 -3.57 0.58 5.18
N ALA A 96 -4.48 0.47 6.14
CA ALA A 96 -4.15 0.69 7.54
C ALA A 96 -3.20 -0.40 8.08
N THR A 97 -3.41 -1.64 7.65
CA THR A 97 -2.47 -2.75 7.92
C THR A 97 -1.11 -2.51 7.27
N SER A 98 -1.08 -2.02 6.03
CA SER A 98 0.18 -1.63 5.37
C SER A 98 0.91 -0.53 6.13
N VAL A 99 0.20 0.50 6.61
CA VAL A 99 0.80 1.57 7.44
C VAL A 99 1.39 1.00 8.73
N ARG A 100 0.66 0.13 9.45
CA ARG A 100 1.19 -0.55 10.64
C ARG A 100 2.44 -1.36 10.34
N PHE A 101 2.44 -2.13 9.26
CA PHE A 101 3.60 -2.90 8.82
C PHE A 101 4.81 -2.00 8.54
N MET A 102 4.63 -0.87 7.86
CA MET A 102 5.70 0.08 7.59
C MET A 102 6.29 0.68 8.87
N VAL A 103 5.46 0.94 9.88
CA VAL A 103 5.92 1.48 11.17
C VAL A 103 6.64 0.41 11.99
N HIS A 104 6.03 -0.76 12.18
CA HIS A 104 6.51 -1.77 13.14
C HIS A 104 7.60 -2.67 12.57
N GLU A 105 7.48 -3.09 11.31
CA GLU A 105 8.42 -4.05 10.69
C GLU A 105 9.51 -3.35 9.86
N VAL A 106 9.11 -2.35 9.07
CA VAL A 106 10.09 -1.59 8.27
C VAL A 106 10.80 -0.53 9.13
N GLY A 107 10.14 0.01 10.15
CA GLY A 107 10.73 0.93 11.12
C GLY A 107 10.82 2.38 10.62
N ILE A 108 9.90 2.82 9.77
CA ILE A 108 9.82 4.24 9.39
C ILE A 108 8.90 5.02 10.34
N PRO A 109 9.09 6.35 10.47
CA PRO A 109 8.20 7.19 11.25
C PRO A 109 6.74 7.07 10.78
N TYR A 110 5.78 7.03 11.72
CA TYR A 110 4.36 6.88 11.39
C TYR A 110 3.84 7.97 10.46
N ILE A 111 4.33 9.20 10.59
CA ILE A 111 3.99 10.32 9.69
C ILE A 111 4.36 10.01 8.24
N ASP A 112 5.51 9.39 8.02
CA ASP A 112 5.95 9.07 6.66
C ASP A 112 5.17 7.88 6.10
N ALA A 113 4.86 6.87 6.92
CA ALA A 113 3.97 5.78 6.53
C ALA A 113 2.56 6.29 6.16
N LEU A 114 2.01 7.25 6.93
CA LEU A 114 0.73 7.88 6.61
C LEU A 114 0.79 8.66 5.29
N LYS A 115 1.86 9.43 5.03
CA LYS A 115 2.04 10.13 3.75
C LYS A 115 2.05 9.16 2.56
N MET A 116 2.64 7.99 2.72
CA MET A 116 2.66 6.94 1.68
C MET A 116 1.26 6.41 1.36
N ALA A 117 0.30 6.48 2.28
CA ALA A 117 -1.08 6.06 2.08
C ALA A 117 -2.04 7.22 1.71
N THR A 118 -1.58 8.48 1.75
CA THR A 118 -2.43 9.66 1.62
C THR A 118 -1.91 10.62 0.55
N ILE A 119 -1.03 11.55 0.93
CA ILE A 119 -0.59 12.64 0.05
C ILE A 119 0.25 12.14 -1.16
N PHE A 120 1.05 11.08 -1.01
CA PHE A 120 1.87 10.61 -2.11
C PHE A 120 1.03 10.01 -3.25
N PRO A 121 0.07 9.08 -3.01
CA PRO A 121 -0.82 8.63 -4.07
C PRO A 121 -1.70 9.76 -4.62
N SER A 122 -2.13 10.73 -3.80
CA SER A 122 -2.88 11.90 -4.27
C SER A 122 -2.10 12.75 -5.26
N ARG A 123 -0.81 13.00 -4.98
CA ARG A 123 0.10 13.69 -5.91
C ARG A 123 0.30 12.92 -7.20
N PHE A 124 0.43 11.60 -7.10
CA PHE A 124 0.60 10.76 -8.28
C PHE A 124 -0.55 10.88 -9.28
N ILE A 125 -1.78 11.09 -8.79
CA ILE A 125 -2.97 11.30 -9.65
C ILE A 125 -3.34 12.78 -9.83
N GLY A 126 -2.52 13.74 -9.34
CA GLY A 126 -2.74 15.17 -9.48
C GLY A 126 -3.90 15.74 -8.66
N MET A 127 -4.27 15.08 -7.55
CA MET A 127 -5.40 15.47 -6.69
C MET A 127 -4.97 15.91 -5.27
N GLU A 128 -3.72 16.27 -5.06
CA GLU A 128 -3.16 16.60 -3.73
C GLU A 128 -3.77 17.83 -3.06
N LYS A 129 -4.54 18.63 -3.80
CA LYS A 129 -5.29 19.78 -3.25
C LYS A 129 -6.69 19.40 -2.75
N GLU A 130 -7.19 18.24 -3.21
CA GLU A 130 -8.55 17.80 -2.94
C GLU A 130 -8.63 16.66 -1.93
N ILE A 131 -7.70 15.71 -2.02
CA ILE A 131 -7.67 14.48 -1.20
C ILE A 131 -6.29 14.17 -0.65
N GLY A 132 -6.26 13.33 0.39
CA GLY A 132 -5.01 12.91 1.05
C GLY A 132 -4.40 13.97 1.96
N VAL A 133 -5.14 15.05 2.23
CA VAL A 133 -4.74 16.17 3.09
C VAL A 133 -5.93 16.63 3.95
N LEU A 134 -5.63 17.22 5.11
CA LEU A 134 -6.61 17.88 5.98
C LEU A 134 -6.37 19.39 5.92
N LEU A 135 -6.82 20.02 4.83
CA LEU A 135 -6.67 21.45 4.59
C LEU A 135 -8.03 22.08 4.31
N PRO A 136 -8.23 23.39 4.61
CA PRO A 136 -9.42 24.12 4.21
C PRO A 136 -9.65 24.03 2.69
N GLY A 137 -10.87 23.64 2.30
CA GLY A 137 -11.25 23.43 0.90
C GLY A 137 -11.00 22.04 0.34
N ALA A 138 -10.24 21.20 1.02
CA ALA A 138 -10.10 19.80 0.66
C ALA A 138 -11.34 19.00 1.06
N ARG A 139 -11.56 17.85 0.41
CA ARG A 139 -12.65 16.95 0.74
C ARG A 139 -12.45 16.35 2.14
N ALA A 140 -13.49 16.36 2.94
CA ALA A 140 -13.48 15.89 4.32
C ALA A 140 -13.53 14.35 4.41
N ASP A 141 -12.54 13.69 3.79
CA ASP A 141 -12.31 12.25 3.88
C ASP A 141 -11.18 12.01 4.87
N PHE A 142 -11.45 11.44 6.02
CA PHE A 142 -10.43 11.20 7.03
C PHE A 142 -10.75 10.01 7.93
N LEU A 143 -9.72 9.54 8.61
CA LEU A 143 -9.77 8.45 9.58
C LEU A 143 -9.38 8.96 10.96
N TRP A 144 -9.99 8.39 11.98
CA TRP A 144 -9.44 8.42 13.33
C TRP A 144 -8.78 7.07 13.60
N LEU A 145 -7.47 7.14 13.87
CA LEU A 145 -6.66 5.99 14.26
C LEU A 145 -6.34 6.09 15.75
N ASP A 146 -6.31 4.94 16.44
CA ASP A 146 -5.77 4.89 17.80
C ASP A 146 -4.23 4.89 17.82
N GLU A 147 -3.65 4.84 19.02
CA GLU A 147 -2.19 4.81 19.22
C GLU A 147 -1.50 3.60 18.57
N SER A 148 -2.24 2.50 18.38
CA SER A 148 -1.79 1.30 17.67
C SER A 148 -2.08 1.34 16.16
N LEU A 149 -2.49 2.51 15.64
CA LEU A 149 -2.85 2.72 14.23
C LEU A 149 -4.03 1.86 13.75
N ASN A 150 -4.93 1.45 14.65
CA ASN A 150 -6.17 0.81 14.26
C ASN A 150 -7.23 1.84 13.91
N VAL A 151 -8.00 1.58 12.85
CA VAL A 151 -9.12 2.43 12.43
C VAL A 151 -10.23 2.38 13.47
N ARG A 152 -10.60 3.53 14.03
CA ARG A 152 -11.69 3.70 15.01
C ARG A 152 -12.91 4.34 14.40
N ARG A 153 -12.71 5.30 13.49
CA ARG A 153 -13.78 5.94 12.74
C ARG A 153 -13.34 6.33 11.34
N VAL A 154 -14.30 6.38 10.44
CA VAL A 154 -14.12 6.78 9.03
C VAL A 154 -15.14 7.85 8.71
N TRP A 155 -14.69 8.94 8.08
CA TRP A 155 -15.55 9.97 7.50
C TRP A 155 -15.30 10.07 6.00
N ARG A 156 -16.36 10.23 5.26
CA ARG A 156 -16.34 10.50 3.83
C ARG A 156 -17.19 11.73 3.54
N SER A 157 -16.57 12.73 2.91
CA SER A 157 -17.22 14.03 2.66
C SER A 157 -17.83 14.66 3.92
N GLY A 158 -17.20 14.44 5.09
CA GLY A 158 -17.67 14.94 6.38
C GLY A 158 -18.72 14.06 7.09
N GLU A 159 -19.24 13.02 6.44
CA GLU A 159 -20.22 12.10 7.02
C GLU A 159 -19.52 10.89 7.62
N ALA A 160 -19.88 10.53 8.86
CA ALA A 160 -19.33 9.35 9.53
C ALA A 160 -19.93 8.08 8.91
N LEU A 161 -19.09 7.13 8.51
CA LEU A 161 -19.49 5.84 7.96
C LEU A 161 -19.50 4.74 9.02
N ILE A 162 -18.54 4.75 9.93
CA ILE A 162 -18.38 3.83 11.06
C ILE A 162 -17.75 4.58 12.24
#